data_dab42fe848359b80577bd546d53337dd
#
_entry.id   dab42fe848359b80577bd546d53337dd
#
_cell.length_a   1.000
_cell.length_b   1.000
_cell.length_c   1.000
_cell.angle_alpha   90.00
_cell.angle_beta   90.00
_cell.angle_gamma   90.00
#
_symmetry.space_group_name_H-M   'P 1'
#
loop_
_entity.id
_entity.type
_entity.pdbx_description
1 polymer ?
#
loop_
_entity_poly.entity_id
_entity_poly.type
_entity_poly.pdbx_seq_one_letter_code
_entity_poly.pdbx_strand_id
1 'polypeptide(L)'
;MLKENGLAPAVAMPAQSSDCGQTAKIRLANENDLVSIARFDEMGGCRQQEIADACCMVAERKGEPVAYVSFQPVGLLGQPLLTYLCVAPAARRRGLGRKLIEAIQQTARGRMLLSSTEDWCVASQKIFTSLGWRKIGELTGVNKDGSTEYFYAIDLHQKG
;
A
#
# COMPACT_ATOMS: atom_id res chain seq x y z
N MET A 1 -16.74 -67.71 2.73
CA MET A 1 -16.84 -66.44 3.52
C MET A 1 -15.70 -65.53 3.11
N LEU A 2 -15.94 -64.67 2.15
CA LEU A 2 -14.96 -63.71 1.65
C LEU A 2 -15.30 -62.32 2.23
N LYS A 3 -14.36 -61.73 2.95
CA LYS A 3 -14.49 -60.39 3.49
C LYS A 3 -14.07 -59.38 2.41
N GLU A 4 -14.97 -58.50 2.03
CA GLU A 4 -14.71 -57.39 1.14
C GLU A 4 -13.92 -56.30 1.88
N ASN A 5 -12.77 -55.95 1.31
CA ASN A 5 -11.99 -54.80 1.76
C ASN A 5 -12.53 -53.51 1.11
N GLY A 6 -13.20 -52.69 1.93
CA GLY A 6 -13.63 -51.37 1.54
C GLY A 6 -12.43 -50.44 1.32
N LEU A 7 -12.28 -49.96 0.11
CA LEU A 7 -11.33 -48.89 -0.25
C LEU A 7 -11.90 -47.57 0.24
N ALA A 8 -11.18 -46.88 1.10
CA ALA A 8 -11.52 -45.51 1.51
C ALA A 8 -11.33 -44.55 0.32
N PRO A 9 -12.22 -43.55 0.14
CA PRO A 9 -12.06 -42.58 -0.93
C PRO A 9 -10.87 -41.67 -0.66
N ALA A 10 -10.05 -41.51 -1.67
CA ALA A 10 -8.91 -40.57 -1.65
C ALA A 10 -9.43 -39.13 -1.44
N VAL A 11 -8.97 -38.50 -0.37
CA VAL A 11 -9.20 -37.07 -0.11
C VAL A 11 -8.45 -36.30 -1.18
N ALA A 12 -9.17 -35.65 -2.08
CA ALA A 12 -8.61 -34.76 -3.07
C ALA A 12 -8.00 -33.56 -2.34
N MET A 13 -6.68 -33.42 -2.42
CA MET A 13 -5.98 -32.22 -1.97
C MET A 13 -6.43 -31.06 -2.85
N PRO A 14 -6.72 -29.86 -2.28
CA PRO A 14 -7.03 -28.70 -3.09
C PRO A 14 -5.80 -28.35 -3.94
N ALA A 15 -6.03 -28.21 -5.24
CA ALA A 15 -5.02 -27.78 -6.18
C ALA A 15 -4.39 -26.47 -5.69
N GLN A 16 -3.10 -26.51 -5.40
CA GLN A 16 -2.31 -25.30 -5.18
C GLN A 16 -2.31 -24.53 -6.50
N SER A 17 -3.16 -23.51 -6.60
CA SER A 17 -3.11 -22.57 -7.70
C SER A 17 -1.75 -21.88 -7.63
N SER A 18 -0.88 -22.20 -8.55
CA SER A 18 0.39 -21.55 -8.81
C SER A 18 0.12 -20.08 -9.23
N ASP A 19 -0.02 -19.19 -8.24
CA ASP A 19 -0.18 -17.75 -8.44
C ASP A 19 1.20 -17.08 -8.71
N CYS A 20 2.05 -17.79 -9.44
CA CYS A 20 3.37 -17.34 -9.84
C CYS A 20 3.26 -16.69 -11.22
N GLY A 21 3.13 -15.34 -11.29
CA GLY A 21 3.38 -14.67 -12.54
C GLY A 21 2.57 -13.44 -12.92
N GLN A 22 1.52 -13.06 -12.22
CA GLN A 22 0.81 -11.83 -12.60
C GLN A 22 1.36 -10.62 -11.83
N THR A 23 2.18 -9.83 -12.54
CA THR A 23 2.70 -8.54 -12.04
C THR A 23 1.53 -7.60 -11.79
N ALA A 24 1.45 -7.00 -10.58
CA ALA A 24 0.42 -6.03 -10.30
C ALA A 24 0.59 -4.78 -11.20
N LYS A 25 -0.51 -4.31 -11.77
CA LYS A 25 -0.58 -3.07 -12.54
C LYS A 25 -0.81 -1.90 -11.60
N ILE A 26 0.03 -0.88 -11.70
CA ILE A 26 -0.15 0.38 -10.97
C ILE A 26 -0.88 1.37 -11.88
N ARG A 27 -1.95 1.99 -11.38
CA ARG A 27 -2.75 2.99 -12.10
C ARG A 27 -3.46 3.93 -11.14
N LEU A 28 -3.95 5.04 -11.66
CA LEU A 28 -4.90 5.87 -10.91
C LEU A 28 -6.15 5.06 -10.57
N ALA A 29 -6.66 5.28 -9.37
CA ALA A 29 -7.94 4.73 -8.94
C ALA A 29 -9.10 5.43 -9.68
N ASN A 30 -10.22 4.73 -9.81
CA ASN A 30 -11.47 5.26 -10.32
C ASN A 30 -12.64 4.85 -9.40
N GLU A 31 -13.83 5.40 -9.63
CA GLU A 31 -14.98 5.17 -8.75
C GLU A 31 -15.37 3.69 -8.60
N ASN A 32 -15.15 2.86 -9.63
CA ASN A 32 -15.44 1.43 -9.57
C ASN A 32 -14.54 0.68 -8.58
N ASP A 33 -13.40 1.25 -8.20
CA ASP A 33 -12.47 0.65 -7.26
C ASP A 33 -12.91 0.77 -5.80
N LEU A 34 -13.83 1.68 -5.50
CA LEU A 34 -14.27 1.99 -4.13
C LEU A 34 -14.76 0.76 -3.37
N VAL A 35 -15.55 -0.08 -4.03
CA VAL A 35 -16.09 -1.30 -3.40
C VAL A 35 -14.99 -2.28 -3.04
N SER A 36 -14.00 -2.46 -3.92
CA SER A 36 -12.87 -3.35 -3.64
C SER A 36 -11.92 -2.78 -2.59
N ILE A 37 -11.64 -1.48 -2.64
CA ILE A 37 -10.82 -0.79 -1.63
C ILE A 37 -11.46 -0.89 -0.24
N ALA A 38 -12.78 -0.67 -0.12
CA ALA A 38 -13.50 -0.71 1.15
C ALA A 38 -13.39 -2.06 1.89
N ARG A 39 -13.07 -3.15 1.18
CA ARG A 39 -12.90 -4.48 1.79
C ARG A 39 -11.64 -4.61 2.66
N PHE A 40 -10.65 -3.75 2.45
CA PHE A 40 -9.36 -3.83 3.15
C PHE A 40 -8.85 -2.49 3.67
N ASP A 41 -9.59 -1.41 3.44
CA ASP A 41 -9.21 -0.07 3.90
C ASP A 41 -9.42 0.05 5.41
N GLU A 42 -8.33 0.17 6.13
CA GLU A 42 -8.29 0.37 7.60
C GLU A 42 -7.89 1.81 7.95
N MET A 43 -7.67 2.67 6.93
CA MET A 43 -7.14 4.01 7.11
C MET A 43 -8.26 5.05 7.21
N GLY A 44 -7.94 6.18 7.81
CA GLY A 44 -8.79 7.38 7.77
C GLY A 44 -8.86 8.00 6.37
N GLY A 45 -9.55 9.12 6.24
CA GLY A 45 -9.67 9.88 4.99
C GLY A 45 -10.92 9.51 4.18
N CYS A 46 -11.06 10.15 3.02
CA CYS A 46 -12.20 9.98 2.12
C CYS A 46 -11.73 9.50 0.75
N ARG A 47 -11.74 8.18 0.53
CA ARG A 47 -11.30 7.58 -0.75
C ARG A 47 -12.08 8.11 -1.95
N GLN A 48 -13.37 8.36 -1.79
CA GLN A 48 -14.19 8.91 -2.86
C GLN A 48 -13.68 10.28 -3.32
N GLN A 49 -13.39 11.19 -2.39
CA GLN A 49 -12.84 12.50 -2.72
C GLN A 49 -11.43 12.40 -3.30
N GLU A 50 -10.56 11.59 -2.71
CA GLU A 50 -9.19 11.38 -3.19
C GLU A 50 -9.15 10.80 -4.60
N ILE A 51 -10.09 9.92 -4.95
CA ILE A 51 -10.24 9.37 -6.30
C ILE A 51 -10.74 10.45 -7.25
N ALA A 52 -11.76 11.23 -6.87
CA ALA A 52 -12.28 12.33 -7.68
C ALA A 52 -11.22 13.39 -7.99
N ASP A 53 -10.31 13.64 -7.03
CA ASP A 53 -9.21 14.59 -7.16
C ASP A 53 -7.96 13.99 -7.87
N ALA A 54 -8.03 12.75 -8.36
CA ALA A 54 -6.91 11.99 -8.93
C ALA A 54 -5.70 11.86 -7.97
N CYS A 55 -5.96 11.80 -6.67
CA CYS A 55 -5.00 11.72 -5.58
C CYS A 55 -4.88 10.31 -4.96
N CYS A 56 -5.36 9.29 -5.66
CA CYS A 56 -5.27 7.90 -5.22
C CYS A 56 -4.80 7.01 -6.38
N MET A 57 -3.82 6.15 -6.10
CA MET A 57 -3.36 5.11 -7.03
C MET A 57 -3.58 3.73 -6.43
N VAL A 58 -3.84 2.75 -7.29
CA VAL A 58 -4.06 1.36 -6.89
C VAL A 58 -3.05 0.43 -7.53
N ALA A 59 -2.75 -0.67 -6.82
CA ALA A 59 -2.14 -1.86 -7.39
C ALA A 59 -3.25 -2.86 -7.69
N GLU A 60 -3.47 -3.11 -8.98
CA GLU A 60 -4.49 -4.02 -9.49
C GLU A 60 -3.90 -5.41 -9.74
N ARG A 61 -4.60 -6.44 -9.31
CA ARG A 61 -4.34 -7.85 -9.66
C ARG A 61 -5.64 -8.51 -10.09
N LYS A 62 -5.62 -9.21 -11.22
CA LYS A 62 -6.81 -9.91 -11.77
C LYS A 62 -8.03 -8.98 -11.92
N GLY A 63 -7.79 -7.71 -12.26
CA GLY A 63 -8.84 -6.72 -12.45
C GLY A 63 -9.36 -6.04 -11.16
N GLU A 64 -8.84 -6.40 -9.98
CA GLU A 64 -9.27 -5.80 -8.72
C GLU A 64 -8.12 -5.11 -7.97
N PRO A 65 -8.36 -3.95 -7.34
CA PRO A 65 -7.44 -3.34 -6.41
C PRO A 65 -7.14 -4.25 -5.22
N VAL A 66 -5.85 -4.43 -4.92
CA VAL A 66 -5.37 -5.18 -3.75
C VAL A 66 -4.46 -4.33 -2.85
N ALA A 67 -4.17 -3.11 -3.26
CA ALA A 67 -3.48 -2.11 -2.46
C ALA A 67 -3.78 -0.73 -3.04
N TYR A 68 -3.65 0.31 -2.22
CA TYR A 68 -3.74 1.69 -2.67
C TYR A 68 -2.73 2.58 -1.95
N VAL A 69 -2.44 3.72 -2.54
CA VAL A 69 -1.74 4.85 -1.94
C VAL A 69 -2.49 6.14 -2.23
N SER A 70 -2.66 6.98 -1.22
CA SER A 70 -3.21 8.32 -1.36
C SER A 70 -2.14 9.37 -1.13
N PHE A 71 -2.29 10.52 -1.76
CA PHE A 71 -1.36 11.62 -1.60
C PHE A 71 -2.06 12.97 -1.78
N GLN A 72 -1.46 14.01 -1.26
CA GLN A 72 -1.84 15.39 -1.46
C GLN A 72 -0.78 16.06 -2.32
N PRO A 73 -1.12 16.60 -3.52
CA PRO A 73 -0.16 17.32 -4.37
C PRO A 73 0.43 18.55 -3.68
N VAL A 74 -0.36 19.21 -2.85
CA VAL A 74 0.04 20.35 -2.00
C VAL A 74 -0.34 20.01 -0.56
N GLY A 75 0.57 19.40 0.16
CA GLY A 75 0.38 18.96 1.54
C GLY A 75 1.17 19.79 2.54
N LEU A 76 1.99 19.13 3.35
CA LEU A 76 2.74 19.76 4.42
C LEU A 76 3.77 20.79 3.87
N LEU A 77 3.69 22.03 4.34
CA LEU A 77 4.58 23.14 3.93
C LEU A 77 4.62 23.35 2.41
N GLY A 78 3.51 23.11 1.71
CA GLY A 78 3.41 23.25 0.27
C GLY A 78 4.12 22.15 -0.54
N GLN A 79 4.67 21.13 0.11
CA GLN A 79 5.28 19.99 -0.55
C GLN A 79 4.25 18.86 -0.71
N PRO A 80 4.38 17.99 -1.73
CA PRO A 80 3.54 16.80 -1.84
C PRO A 80 3.70 15.89 -0.62
N LEU A 81 2.59 15.33 -0.16
CA LEU A 81 2.52 14.49 1.02
C LEU A 81 1.82 13.17 0.67
N LEU A 82 2.52 12.06 0.81
CA LEU A 82 1.92 10.74 0.82
C LEU A 82 1.18 10.55 2.14
N THR A 83 -0.14 10.35 2.09
CA THR A 83 -1.00 10.34 3.28
C THR A 83 -1.31 8.94 3.79
N TYR A 84 -1.74 8.05 2.88
CA TYR A 84 -2.16 6.70 3.27
C TYR A 84 -1.59 5.66 2.31
N LEU A 85 -1.18 4.53 2.86
CA LEU A 85 -0.76 3.35 2.11
C LEU A 85 -1.39 2.13 2.77
N CYS A 86 -2.22 1.42 2.03
CA CYS A 86 -2.85 0.20 2.52
C CYS A 86 -2.69 -0.95 1.52
N VAL A 87 -2.34 -2.13 2.03
CA VAL A 87 -2.21 -3.36 1.26
C VAL A 87 -3.12 -4.42 1.87
N ALA A 88 -4.02 -4.97 1.06
CA ALA A 88 -4.90 -6.05 1.49
C ALA A 88 -4.11 -7.19 2.15
N PRO A 89 -4.54 -7.76 3.28
CA PRO A 89 -3.78 -8.76 4.03
C PRO A 89 -3.24 -9.89 3.17
N ALA A 90 -4.08 -10.46 2.28
CA ALA A 90 -3.70 -11.54 1.38
C ALA A 90 -2.67 -11.14 0.30
N ALA A 91 -2.45 -9.84 0.07
CA ALA A 91 -1.53 -9.31 -0.93
C ALA A 91 -0.22 -8.75 -0.33
N ARG A 92 -0.08 -8.77 0.99
CA ARG A 92 1.12 -8.27 1.69
C ARG A 92 2.37 -9.07 1.34
N ARG A 93 3.57 -8.50 1.62
CA ARG A 93 4.90 -9.07 1.39
C ARG A 93 5.22 -9.42 -0.08
N ARG A 94 4.57 -8.74 -1.01
CA ARG A 94 4.77 -8.88 -2.47
C ARG A 94 5.34 -7.61 -3.11
N GLY A 95 5.84 -6.68 -2.31
CA GLY A 95 6.45 -5.43 -2.77
C GLY A 95 5.45 -4.39 -3.31
N LEU A 96 4.14 -4.56 -3.10
CA LEU A 96 3.12 -3.65 -3.66
C LEU A 96 3.20 -2.25 -3.06
N GLY A 97 3.42 -2.13 -1.76
CA GLY A 97 3.60 -0.85 -1.09
C GLY A 97 4.78 -0.08 -1.67
N ARG A 98 5.91 -0.74 -1.87
CA ARG A 98 7.09 -0.15 -2.51
C ARG A 98 6.78 0.37 -3.92
N LYS A 99 6.13 -0.43 -4.77
CA LYS A 99 5.76 -0.05 -6.14
C LYS A 99 4.83 1.16 -6.18
N LEU A 100 3.88 1.24 -5.26
CA LEU A 100 2.97 2.36 -5.15
C LEU A 100 3.71 3.65 -4.75
N ILE A 101 4.61 3.58 -3.78
CA ILE A 101 5.43 4.73 -3.38
C ILE A 101 6.32 5.19 -4.53
N GLU A 102 6.98 4.26 -5.23
CA GLU A 102 7.79 4.56 -6.42
C GLU A 102 6.96 5.26 -7.52
N ALA A 103 5.72 4.84 -7.74
CA ALA A 103 4.82 5.48 -8.69
C ALA A 103 4.50 6.93 -8.28
N ILE A 104 4.23 7.19 -6.99
CA ILE A 104 4.03 8.56 -6.51
C ILE A 104 5.31 9.39 -6.66
N GLN A 105 6.49 8.85 -6.35
CA GLN A 105 7.77 9.54 -6.53
C GLN A 105 8.00 9.97 -7.99
N GLN A 106 7.51 9.20 -8.97
CA GLN A 106 7.63 9.53 -10.39
C GLN A 106 6.65 10.62 -10.83
N THR A 107 5.49 10.71 -10.21
CA THR A 107 4.41 11.62 -10.59
C THR A 107 4.35 12.89 -9.77
N ALA A 108 4.77 12.86 -8.50
CA ALA A 108 4.77 14.01 -7.61
C ALA A 108 5.63 15.16 -8.16
N ARG A 109 5.16 16.39 -7.95
CA ARG A 109 5.85 17.63 -8.34
C ARG A 109 6.10 18.45 -7.09
N GLY A 110 7.34 18.86 -6.90
CA GLY A 110 7.80 19.62 -5.74
C GLY A 110 9.28 19.39 -5.54
N ARG A 111 9.86 20.01 -4.53
CA ARG A 111 11.26 19.78 -4.16
C ARG A 111 11.43 18.45 -3.44
N MET A 112 10.51 18.16 -2.53
CA MET A 112 10.55 16.97 -1.69
C MET A 112 9.19 16.29 -1.71
N LEU A 113 9.17 14.96 -1.58
CA LEU A 113 7.97 14.21 -1.23
C LEU A 113 8.08 13.82 0.25
N LEU A 114 7.03 14.12 1.00
CA LEU A 114 6.96 13.88 2.43
C LEU A 114 6.01 12.70 2.73
N SER A 115 6.21 12.05 3.87
CA SER A 115 5.28 11.10 4.47
C SER A 115 5.55 10.99 5.95
N SER A 116 4.64 10.36 6.68
CA SER A 116 4.85 10.01 8.08
C SER A 116 4.34 8.60 8.39
N THR A 117 4.78 8.06 9.50
CA THR A 117 4.32 6.79 10.03
C THR A 117 4.63 6.70 11.53
N GLU A 118 3.84 5.94 12.26
CA GLU A 118 4.04 5.69 13.68
C GLU A 118 5.36 4.94 13.94
N ASP A 119 5.95 5.15 15.09
CA ASP A 119 7.23 4.55 15.52
C ASP A 119 7.21 3.02 15.58
N TRP A 120 6.05 2.41 15.79
CA TRP A 120 5.87 0.95 15.80
C TRP A 120 5.67 0.36 14.38
N CYS A 121 5.35 1.16 13.37
CA CYS A 121 5.11 0.69 12.00
C CYS A 121 6.41 0.41 11.24
N VAL A 122 7.16 -0.59 11.69
CA VAL A 122 8.49 -0.96 11.15
C VAL A 122 8.44 -1.29 9.65
N ALA A 123 7.33 -1.84 9.17
CA ALA A 123 7.18 -2.19 7.74
C ALA A 123 7.26 -0.95 6.84
N SER A 124 6.53 0.12 7.17
CA SER A 124 6.57 1.39 6.43
C SER A 124 7.94 2.04 6.51
N GLN A 125 8.55 2.08 7.70
CA GLN A 125 9.90 2.63 7.90
C GLN A 125 10.94 1.92 7.03
N LYS A 126 10.89 0.58 6.94
CA LYS A 126 11.78 -0.21 6.07
C LYS A 126 11.58 0.10 4.60
N ILE A 127 10.34 0.29 4.14
CA ILE A 127 10.06 0.67 2.75
C ILE A 127 10.68 2.04 2.47
N PHE A 128 10.41 3.06 3.29
CA PHE A 128 10.97 4.39 3.12
C PHE A 128 12.50 4.36 3.08
N THR A 129 13.14 3.73 4.05
CA THR A 129 14.61 3.65 4.11
C THR A 129 15.17 2.93 2.87
N SER A 130 14.54 1.84 2.42
CA SER A 130 14.99 1.07 1.25
C SER A 130 14.86 1.84 -0.07
N LEU A 131 13.99 2.86 -0.11
CA LEU A 131 13.79 3.76 -1.24
C LEU A 131 14.63 5.05 -1.16
N GLY A 132 15.51 5.15 -0.16
CA GLY A 132 16.37 6.31 0.02
C GLY A 132 15.73 7.49 0.75
N TRP A 133 14.54 7.30 1.33
CA TRP A 133 13.93 8.32 2.17
C TRP A 133 14.70 8.46 3.48
N ARG A 134 14.75 9.67 4.01
CA ARG A 134 15.41 9.99 5.27
C ARG A 134 14.37 10.40 6.31
N LYS A 135 14.53 9.93 7.55
CA LYS A 135 13.79 10.48 8.69
C LYS A 135 14.25 11.92 8.90
N ILE A 136 13.32 12.86 8.88
CA ILE A 136 13.58 14.31 8.99
C ILE A 136 13.08 14.91 10.29
N GLY A 137 12.30 14.18 11.06
CA GLY A 137 11.77 14.65 12.34
C GLY A 137 10.84 13.65 12.97
N GLU A 138 10.32 14.04 14.12
CA GLU A 138 9.33 13.28 14.88
C GLU A 138 8.40 14.22 15.64
N LEU A 139 7.18 13.74 15.92
CA LEU A 139 6.19 14.48 16.67
C LEU A 139 5.50 13.55 17.69
N THR A 140 5.55 13.92 18.96
CA THR A 140 4.91 13.19 20.05
C THR A 140 3.56 13.81 20.39
N GLY A 141 2.62 13.00 20.92
CA GLY A 141 1.34 13.48 21.42
C GLY A 141 0.27 13.75 20.36
N VAL A 142 0.52 13.42 19.09
CA VAL A 142 -0.47 13.58 18.01
C VAL A 142 -1.29 12.31 17.80
N ASN A 143 -0.72 11.14 18.03
CA ASN A 143 -1.41 9.86 17.88
C ASN A 143 -2.20 9.51 19.13
N LYS A 144 -3.43 9.02 18.94
CA LYS A 144 -4.35 8.67 20.05
C LYS A 144 -3.84 7.51 20.91
N ASP A 145 -3.02 6.64 20.35
CA ASP A 145 -2.40 5.50 21.03
C ASP A 145 -1.13 5.88 21.82
N GLY A 146 -0.71 7.16 21.74
CA GLY A 146 0.49 7.67 22.38
C GLY A 146 1.79 7.39 21.62
N SER A 147 1.72 6.78 20.45
CA SER A 147 2.89 6.54 19.61
C SER A 147 3.49 7.86 19.08
N THR A 148 4.77 7.82 18.74
CA THR A 148 5.46 8.95 18.11
C THR A 148 5.32 8.87 16.61
N GLU A 149 4.96 9.97 15.97
CA GLU A 149 4.90 10.07 14.52
C GLU A 149 6.29 10.41 13.96
N TYR A 150 6.83 9.56 13.08
CA TYR A 150 8.10 9.77 12.39
C TYR A 150 7.86 10.32 10.99
N PHE A 151 8.49 11.47 10.69
CA PHE A 151 8.42 12.11 9.38
C PHE A 151 9.58 11.70 8.50
N TYR A 152 9.28 11.37 7.26
CA TYR A 152 10.23 10.96 6.23
C TYR A 152 10.12 11.88 5.01
N ALA A 153 11.23 12.05 4.32
CA ALA A 153 11.29 12.82 3.08
C ALA A 153 12.29 12.24 2.09
N ILE A 154 11.98 12.41 0.81
CA ILE A 154 12.92 12.17 -0.29
C ILE A 154 12.98 13.41 -1.20
N ASP A 155 14.17 13.76 -1.66
CA ASP A 155 14.38 14.81 -2.65
C ASP A 155 13.96 14.32 -4.04
N LEU A 156 13.04 15.04 -4.69
CA LEU A 156 12.53 14.66 -6.01
C LEU A 156 13.44 15.13 -7.16
N HIS A 157 14.42 15.99 -6.89
CA HIS A 157 15.35 16.50 -7.90
C HIS A 157 16.64 15.68 -7.98
N GLN A 158 16.98 14.91 -6.97
CA GLN A 158 18.13 14.00 -6.98
C GLN A 158 17.76 12.67 -7.68
N LYS A 159 17.35 12.75 -8.95
CA LYS A 159 17.36 11.58 -9.83
C LYS A 159 18.76 11.47 -10.41
N GLY A 160 19.60 10.67 -9.73
CA GLY A 160 20.87 10.24 -10.28
C GLY A 160 20.68 9.35 -11.51
#